data_d819aae6a3d340c897b0f79241c41ca5
#
_entry.id   d819aae6a3d340c897b0f79241c41ca5
#
_cell.length_a   1.000
_cell.length_b   1.000
_cell.length_c   1.000
_cell.angle_alpha   90.00
_cell.angle_beta   90.00
_cell.angle_gamma   90.00
#
_symmetry.space_group_name_H-M   'P 1'
#
loop_
_entity.id
_entity.type
_entity.pdbx_description
1 polymer ?
#
loop_
_entity_poly.entity_id
_entity_poly.type
_entity_poly.pdbx_seq_one_letter_code
_entity_poly.pdbx_strand_id
1 'polypeptide(L)'
;MPLDNVVFWVFAPISVASAIAMLLMRNAVHAALFLVVNFFCLAVFSLILDAPFLFAVQIIVYAGAIMVLFLFVIMLLGVDRGDDLRERLVAQRPLALALAAAFVIEVTLAVRAGIGFATKAPDGFDAVNDPGNAQAVARVLFRDYFLPFEVTSVLLIIAAVATMVLGHRKARAVTQAELEAMRG
;
A
#
# COMPACT_ATOMS: atom_id res chain seq x y z
N MET A 1 25.40 4.82 10.77
CA MET A 1 25.39 5.88 9.75
C MET A 1 25.95 5.50 8.37
N PRO A 2 27.11 4.87 8.16
CA PRO A 2 27.48 4.45 6.80
C PRO A 2 26.62 3.32 6.22
N LEU A 3 26.11 2.41 7.06
CA LEU A 3 25.27 1.29 6.63
C LEU A 3 23.90 1.76 6.13
N ASP A 4 23.26 2.69 6.83
CA ASP A 4 21.93 3.21 6.46
C ASP A 4 21.97 3.90 5.11
N ASN A 5 23.02 4.68 4.84
CA ASN A 5 23.24 5.30 3.54
C ASN A 5 23.44 4.26 2.43
N VAL A 6 24.21 3.19 2.67
CA VAL A 6 24.41 2.14 1.68
C VAL A 6 23.10 1.43 1.38
N VAL A 7 22.36 1.03 2.42
CA VAL A 7 21.04 0.40 2.27
C VAL A 7 20.08 1.31 1.51
N PHE A 8 20.03 2.60 1.86
CA PHE A 8 19.19 3.56 1.16
C PHE A 8 19.54 3.64 -0.34
N TRP A 9 20.83 3.80 -0.68
CA TRP A 9 21.25 3.93 -2.08
C TRP A 9 21.07 2.65 -2.90
N VAL A 10 20.97 1.49 -2.26
CA VAL A 10 20.63 0.22 -2.93
C VAL A 10 19.12 0.12 -3.15
N PHE A 11 18.30 0.39 -2.12
CA PHE A 11 16.85 0.18 -2.20
C PHE A 11 16.10 1.33 -2.89
N ALA A 12 16.61 2.55 -2.87
CA ALA A 12 15.95 3.67 -3.53
C ALA A 12 15.80 3.49 -5.05
N PRO A 13 16.84 3.14 -5.82
CA PRO A 13 16.67 2.87 -7.25
C PRO A 13 15.79 1.64 -7.53
N ILE A 14 15.83 0.60 -6.68
CA ILE A 14 14.96 -0.58 -6.82
C ILE A 14 13.50 -0.18 -6.63
N SER A 15 13.19 0.65 -5.63
CA SER A 15 11.84 1.17 -5.37
C SER A 15 11.32 1.98 -6.56
N VAL A 16 12.12 2.90 -7.08
CA VAL A 16 11.76 3.71 -8.24
C VAL A 16 11.57 2.83 -9.48
N ALA A 17 12.49 1.90 -9.74
CA ALA A 17 12.39 0.99 -10.88
C ALA A 17 11.16 0.09 -10.79
N SER A 18 10.85 -0.46 -9.60
CA SER A 18 9.66 -1.29 -9.41
C SER A 18 8.37 -0.49 -9.56
N ALA A 19 8.31 0.76 -9.09
CA ALA A 19 7.16 1.63 -9.28
C ALA A 19 6.92 1.96 -10.76
N ILE A 20 7.98 2.27 -11.51
CA ILE A 20 7.89 2.51 -12.95
C ILE A 20 7.48 1.22 -13.69
N ALA A 21 8.10 0.09 -13.35
CA ALA A 21 7.77 -1.20 -13.94
C ALA A 21 6.30 -1.57 -13.72
N MET A 22 5.76 -1.36 -12.52
CA MET A 22 4.35 -1.58 -12.20
C MET A 22 3.41 -0.81 -13.16
N LEU A 23 3.73 0.46 -13.45
CA LEU A 23 2.92 1.30 -14.35
C LEU A 23 3.03 0.89 -15.82
N LEU A 24 4.16 0.33 -16.24
CA LEU A 24 4.42 -0.08 -17.62
C LEU A 24 3.91 -1.50 -17.93
N MET A 25 3.66 -2.32 -16.91
CA MET A 25 3.18 -3.68 -17.11
C MET A 25 1.72 -3.70 -17.56
N ARG A 26 1.46 -4.43 -18.65
CA ARG A 26 0.11 -4.68 -19.17
C ARG A 26 -0.61 -5.80 -18.40
N ASN A 27 0.14 -6.75 -17.88
CA ASN A 27 -0.40 -7.87 -17.12
C ASN A 27 -0.57 -7.45 -15.65
N ALA A 28 -1.80 -7.54 -15.14
CA ALA A 28 -2.16 -7.12 -13.79
C ALA A 28 -1.40 -7.91 -12.71
N VAL A 29 -1.12 -9.20 -12.94
CA VAL A 29 -0.37 -10.04 -11.99
C VAL A 29 1.09 -9.58 -11.90
N HIS A 30 1.73 -9.30 -13.04
CA HIS A 30 3.10 -8.78 -13.04
C HIS A 30 3.18 -7.38 -12.40
N ALA A 31 2.21 -6.50 -12.67
CA ALA A 31 2.13 -5.20 -12.01
C ALA A 31 2.02 -5.34 -10.49
N ALA A 32 1.17 -6.25 -10.02
CA ALA A 32 1.02 -6.52 -8.59
C ALA A 32 2.29 -7.11 -7.96
N LEU A 33 3.06 -7.95 -8.67
CA LEU A 33 4.36 -8.44 -8.18
C LEU A 33 5.39 -7.30 -8.02
N PHE A 34 5.45 -6.35 -8.94
CA PHE A 34 6.29 -5.16 -8.78
C PHE A 34 5.84 -4.28 -7.60
N LEU A 35 4.53 -4.22 -7.32
CA LEU A 35 4.02 -3.53 -6.15
C LEU A 35 4.47 -4.21 -4.83
N VAL A 36 4.54 -5.56 -4.79
CA VAL A 36 5.10 -6.28 -3.64
C VAL A 36 6.57 -5.91 -3.42
N VAL A 37 7.38 -5.86 -4.49
CA VAL A 37 8.77 -5.43 -4.40
C VAL A 37 8.87 -3.99 -3.87
N ASN A 38 8.00 -3.10 -4.32
CA ASN A 38 7.95 -1.72 -3.83
C ASN A 38 7.61 -1.65 -2.33
N PHE A 39 6.61 -2.41 -1.87
CA PHE A 39 6.27 -2.49 -0.44
C PHE A 39 7.42 -3.03 0.41
N PHE A 40 8.19 -3.98 -0.12
CA PHE A 40 9.38 -4.46 0.57
C PHE A 40 10.44 -3.35 0.71
N CYS A 41 10.67 -2.56 -0.34
CA CYS A 41 11.57 -1.41 -0.26
C CYS A 41 11.09 -0.38 0.78
N LEU A 42 9.78 -0.08 0.81
CA LEU A 42 9.19 0.83 1.81
C LEU A 42 9.36 0.29 3.23
N ALA A 43 9.24 -1.02 3.43
CA ALA A 43 9.51 -1.65 4.72
C ALA A 43 10.97 -1.40 5.15
N VAL A 44 11.94 -1.64 4.25
CA VAL A 44 13.36 -1.39 4.54
C VAL A 44 13.61 0.09 4.87
N PHE A 45 12.96 1.03 4.18
CA PHE A 45 13.07 2.45 4.51
C PHE A 45 12.52 2.77 5.90
N SER A 46 11.43 2.12 6.32
CA SER A 46 10.91 2.28 7.69
C SER A 46 11.92 1.81 8.74
N LEU A 47 12.69 0.76 8.42
CA LEU A 47 13.73 0.27 9.32
C LEU A 47 14.90 1.26 9.46
N ILE A 48 15.34 1.86 8.34
CA ILE A 48 16.38 2.91 8.34
C ILE A 48 15.93 4.15 9.13
N LEU A 49 14.63 4.41 9.20
CA LEU A 49 14.03 5.53 9.93
C LEU A 49 13.72 5.17 11.40
N ASP A 50 14.36 4.15 11.97
CA ASP A 50 14.16 3.68 13.34
C ASP A 50 12.70 3.37 13.70
N ALA A 51 11.94 2.88 12.73
CA ALA A 51 10.54 2.49 12.88
C ALA A 51 10.32 0.97 12.64
N PRO A 52 10.90 0.08 13.46
CA PRO A 52 10.80 -1.38 13.26
C PRO A 52 9.36 -1.90 13.36
N PHE A 53 8.47 -1.24 14.08
CA PHE A 53 7.06 -1.60 14.11
C PHE A 53 6.40 -1.40 12.74
N LEU A 54 6.66 -0.26 12.09
CA LEU A 54 6.14 -0.01 10.73
C LEU A 54 6.75 -0.98 9.71
N PHE A 55 8.04 -1.33 9.83
CA PHE A 55 8.65 -2.37 9.02
C PHE A 55 7.86 -3.68 9.12
N ALA A 56 7.58 -4.16 10.34
CA ALA A 56 6.84 -5.39 10.56
C ALA A 56 5.42 -5.32 9.98
N VAL A 57 4.70 -4.23 10.20
CA VAL A 57 3.36 -4.00 9.63
C VAL A 57 3.39 -3.98 8.11
N GLN A 58 4.38 -3.32 7.50
CA GLN A 58 4.51 -3.25 6.05
C GLN A 58 4.70 -4.64 5.43
N ILE A 59 5.51 -5.51 6.05
CA ILE A 59 5.73 -6.88 5.56
C ILE A 59 4.52 -7.76 5.81
N ILE A 60 4.00 -7.78 7.03
CA ILE A 60 2.95 -8.74 7.41
C ILE A 60 1.60 -8.37 6.81
N VAL A 61 1.22 -7.11 6.89
CA VAL A 61 -0.12 -6.66 6.47
C VAL A 61 -0.12 -6.31 4.98
N TYR A 62 0.75 -5.39 4.54
CA TYR A 62 0.70 -4.92 3.15
C TYR A 62 1.21 -5.96 2.16
N ALA A 63 2.45 -6.43 2.31
CA ALA A 63 3.02 -7.41 1.40
C ALA A 63 2.43 -8.83 1.62
N GLY A 64 2.18 -9.21 2.87
CA GLY A 64 1.67 -10.53 3.21
C GLY A 64 0.16 -10.68 3.01
N ALA A 65 -0.66 -9.99 3.80
CA ALA A 65 -2.10 -10.23 3.77
C ALA A 65 -2.80 -9.56 2.59
N ILE A 66 -2.61 -8.25 2.40
CA ILE A 66 -3.35 -7.47 1.40
C ILE A 66 -2.94 -7.86 -0.02
N MET A 67 -1.62 -7.91 -0.29
CA MET A 67 -1.14 -8.19 -1.64
C MET A 67 -1.37 -9.64 -2.06
N VAL A 68 -1.22 -10.60 -1.15
CA VAL A 68 -1.53 -12.00 -1.46
C VAL A 68 -3.00 -12.17 -1.78
N LEU A 69 -3.90 -11.55 -0.98
CA LEU A 69 -5.33 -11.56 -1.26
C LEU A 69 -5.64 -10.90 -2.61
N PHE A 70 -5.02 -9.75 -2.89
CA PHE A 70 -5.21 -9.02 -4.15
C PHE A 70 -4.75 -9.83 -5.36
N LEU A 71 -3.56 -10.45 -5.30
CA LEU A 71 -3.06 -11.35 -6.34
C LEU A 71 -4.00 -12.54 -6.56
N PHE A 72 -4.51 -13.13 -5.50
CA PHE A 72 -5.46 -14.23 -5.57
C PHE A 72 -6.76 -13.81 -6.29
N VAL A 73 -7.30 -12.64 -5.94
CA VAL A 73 -8.52 -12.11 -6.57
C VAL A 73 -8.29 -11.79 -8.05
N ILE A 74 -7.19 -11.14 -8.43
CA ILE A 74 -6.86 -10.84 -9.83
C ILE A 74 -6.72 -12.14 -10.64
N MET A 75 -6.05 -13.15 -10.07
CA MET A 75 -5.87 -14.43 -10.73
C MET A 75 -7.22 -15.16 -10.94
N LEU A 76 -8.14 -15.12 -9.96
CA LEU A 76 -9.46 -15.73 -10.07
C LEU A 76 -10.38 -15.00 -11.07
N LEU A 77 -10.29 -13.67 -11.13
CA LEU A 77 -11.10 -12.87 -12.06
C LEU A 77 -10.61 -12.99 -13.51
N GLY A 78 -9.38 -13.45 -13.71
CA GLY A 78 -8.80 -13.60 -15.06
C GLY A 78 -8.70 -12.25 -15.79
N VAL A 79 -8.30 -11.19 -15.11
CA VAL A 79 -8.19 -9.80 -15.62
C VAL A 79 -7.08 -9.64 -16.67
N ASP A 80 -6.64 -10.73 -17.30
CA ASP A 80 -5.62 -10.73 -18.36
C ASP A 80 -6.17 -10.34 -19.75
N ARG A 81 -7.45 -10.03 -19.85
CA ARG A 81 -8.02 -9.52 -21.09
C ARG A 81 -7.61 -8.07 -21.24
N GLY A 82 -6.59 -7.85 -22.06
CA GLY A 82 -6.18 -6.50 -22.47
C GLY A 82 -7.34 -5.80 -23.15
N ASP A 83 -8.14 -5.09 -22.37
CA ASP A 83 -8.99 -4.06 -22.92
C ASP A 83 -8.08 -3.10 -23.66
N ASP A 84 -8.43 -2.80 -24.91
CA ASP A 84 -7.74 -1.81 -25.74
C ASP A 84 -7.84 -0.45 -25.01
N LEU A 85 -6.89 -0.20 -24.12
CA LEU A 85 -6.70 1.09 -23.43
C LEU A 85 -6.16 2.13 -24.44
N ARG A 86 -6.78 2.23 -25.61
CA ARG A 86 -6.51 3.31 -26.54
C ARG A 86 -7.04 4.60 -25.93
N GLU A 87 -6.11 5.42 -25.49
CA GLU A 87 -6.42 6.78 -25.07
C GLU A 87 -7.20 7.50 -26.18
N ARG A 88 -8.45 7.83 -25.88
CA ARG A 88 -9.32 8.57 -26.81
C ARG A 88 -8.94 10.05 -26.95
N LEU A 89 -8.19 10.59 -26.01
CA LEU A 89 -7.85 12.02 -25.97
C LEU A 89 -6.36 12.22 -26.22
N VAL A 90 -6.04 12.74 -27.39
CA VAL A 90 -4.66 13.01 -27.84
C VAL A 90 -3.91 13.97 -26.90
N ALA A 91 -4.62 14.85 -26.19
CA ALA A 91 -4.04 15.83 -25.27
C ALA A 91 -3.74 15.30 -23.86
N GLN A 92 -4.19 14.09 -23.49
CA GLN A 92 -3.98 13.56 -22.13
C GLN A 92 -2.49 13.26 -21.83
N ARG A 93 -1.76 12.71 -22.78
CA ARG A 93 -0.33 12.38 -22.59
C ARG A 93 0.54 13.59 -22.30
N PRO A 94 0.52 14.67 -23.16
CA PRO A 94 1.33 15.84 -22.87
C PRO A 94 0.90 16.54 -21.57
N LEU A 95 -0.40 16.57 -21.27
CA LEU A 95 -0.90 17.15 -20.03
C LEU A 95 -0.44 16.35 -18.79
N ALA A 96 -0.52 15.02 -18.84
CA ALA A 96 -0.04 14.17 -17.75
C ALA A 96 1.47 14.32 -17.50
N LEU A 97 2.27 14.39 -18.58
CA LEU A 97 3.71 14.64 -18.48
C LEU A 97 4.01 16.03 -17.92
N ALA A 98 3.29 17.07 -18.35
CA ALA A 98 3.46 18.42 -17.83
C ALA A 98 3.10 18.50 -16.34
N LEU A 99 2.01 17.87 -15.90
CA LEU A 99 1.62 17.81 -14.49
C LEU A 99 2.63 17.01 -13.65
N ALA A 100 3.11 15.87 -14.15
CA ALA A 100 4.14 15.09 -13.47
C ALA A 100 5.45 15.87 -13.32
N ALA A 101 5.89 16.55 -14.39
CA ALA A 101 7.08 17.41 -14.34
C ALA A 101 6.90 18.57 -13.36
N ALA A 102 5.76 19.26 -13.38
CA ALA A 102 5.44 20.33 -12.45
C ALA A 102 5.49 19.85 -10.99
N PHE A 103 4.90 18.68 -10.71
CA PHE A 103 4.92 18.08 -9.37
C PHE A 103 6.35 17.76 -8.90
N VAL A 104 7.16 17.15 -9.77
CA VAL A 104 8.58 16.84 -9.43
C VAL A 104 9.37 18.11 -9.16
N ILE A 105 9.16 19.17 -9.98
CA ILE A 105 9.80 20.47 -9.77
C ILE A 105 9.36 21.07 -8.43
N GLU A 106 8.06 21.08 -8.14
CA GLU A 106 7.52 21.62 -6.88
C GLU A 106 8.11 20.92 -5.66
N VAL A 107 8.11 19.57 -5.65
CA VAL A 107 8.71 18.77 -4.57
C VAL A 107 10.21 19.07 -4.43
N THR A 108 10.94 19.16 -5.53
CA THR A 108 12.37 19.45 -5.52
C THR A 108 12.64 20.86 -4.97
N LEU A 109 11.86 21.84 -5.35
CA LEU A 109 11.97 23.21 -4.84
C LEU A 109 11.61 23.27 -3.36
N ALA A 110 10.57 22.58 -2.91
CA ALA A 110 10.18 22.51 -1.51
C ALA A 110 11.28 21.90 -0.63
N VAL A 111 11.89 20.80 -1.08
CA VAL A 111 13.02 20.17 -0.39
C VAL A 111 14.23 21.10 -0.35
N ARG A 112 14.57 21.78 -1.46
CA ARG A 112 15.69 22.75 -1.51
C ARG A 112 15.44 24.00 -0.70
N ALA A 113 14.20 24.47 -0.62
CA ALA A 113 13.81 25.61 0.19
C ALA A 113 13.87 25.32 1.71
N GLY A 114 14.19 24.08 2.09
CA GLY A 114 14.29 23.70 3.50
C GLY A 114 12.93 23.76 4.22
N ILE A 115 11.83 23.61 3.48
CA ILE A 115 10.52 23.48 4.11
C ILE A 115 10.57 22.18 4.91
N GLY A 116 10.84 22.34 6.20
CA GLY A 116 10.90 21.23 7.15
C GLY A 116 9.51 20.64 7.33
N PHE A 117 9.16 19.64 6.54
CA PHE A 117 7.97 18.82 6.78
C PHE A 117 8.10 17.97 8.04
N ALA A 118 9.32 17.81 8.55
CA ALA A 118 9.60 17.13 9.80
C ALA A 118 9.93 18.16 10.90
N THR A 119 9.08 18.27 11.88
CA THR A 119 9.51 18.76 13.18
C THR A 119 10.59 17.79 13.65
N LYS A 120 11.85 18.28 13.70
CA LYS A 120 12.96 17.52 14.26
C LYS A 120 12.53 17.07 15.65
N ALA A 121 12.50 15.76 15.89
CA ALA A 121 12.23 15.26 17.25
C ALA A 121 13.19 15.97 18.22
N PRO A 122 12.70 16.66 19.27
CA PRO A 122 13.53 17.51 20.11
C PRO A 122 14.72 16.75 20.72
N ASP A 123 14.52 15.46 21.03
CA ASP A 123 15.47 14.62 21.77
C ASP A 123 16.03 13.45 20.93
N GLY A 124 15.78 13.43 19.62
CA GLY A 124 16.18 12.34 18.72
C GLY A 124 15.21 11.16 18.72
N PHE A 125 15.48 10.19 17.82
CA PHE A 125 14.60 9.02 17.66
C PHE A 125 14.62 8.09 18.87
N ASP A 126 15.75 7.99 19.60
CA ASP A 126 15.88 7.13 20.78
C ASP A 126 14.91 7.56 21.89
N ALA A 127 14.80 8.86 22.15
CA ALA A 127 13.89 9.39 23.16
C ALA A 127 12.41 9.20 22.79
N VAL A 128 12.09 9.30 21.50
CA VAL A 128 10.72 9.06 21.01
C VAL A 128 10.35 7.59 21.11
N ASN A 129 11.30 6.70 20.90
CA ASN A 129 11.11 5.25 20.91
C ASN A 129 11.27 4.60 22.31
N ASP A 130 11.48 5.38 23.39
CA ASP A 130 11.59 4.82 24.74
C ASP A 130 10.21 4.45 25.33
N PRO A 131 10.02 3.25 25.92
CA PRO A 131 10.93 2.12 26.13
C PRO A 131 11.06 1.16 24.93
N GLY A 132 10.42 1.46 23.80
CA GLY A 132 10.49 0.71 22.56
C GLY A 132 9.55 1.28 21.51
N ASN A 133 9.86 1.10 20.23
CA ASN A 133 9.10 1.69 19.12
C ASN A 133 7.62 1.25 19.11
N ALA A 134 7.33 -0.03 19.35
CA ALA A 134 5.95 -0.52 19.40
C ALA A 134 5.15 0.10 20.56
N GLN A 135 5.78 0.26 21.74
CA GLN A 135 5.17 0.90 22.91
C GLN A 135 4.95 2.39 22.68
N ALA A 136 5.87 3.07 22.01
CA ALA A 136 5.75 4.47 21.64
C ALA A 136 4.55 4.70 20.72
N VAL A 137 4.44 3.89 19.66
CA VAL A 137 3.29 3.92 18.74
C VAL A 137 1.98 3.62 19.47
N ALA A 138 1.96 2.60 20.34
CA ALA A 138 0.78 2.25 21.11
C ALA A 138 0.35 3.39 22.05
N ARG A 139 1.31 4.07 22.69
CA ARG A 139 1.03 5.20 23.59
C ARG A 139 0.36 6.34 22.84
N VAL A 140 0.88 6.74 21.68
CA VAL A 140 0.30 7.80 20.84
C VAL A 140 -1.08 7.37 20.32
N LEU A 141 -1.21 6.13 19.86
CA LEU A 141 -2.45 5.61 19.32
C LEU A 141 -3.60 5.59 20.33
N PHE A 142 -3.32 5.10 21.55
CA PHE A 142 -4.35 4.97 22.60
C PHE A 142 -4.55 6.25 23.42
N ARG A 143 -3.63 7.21 23.40
CA ARG A 143 -3.76 8.47 24.12
C ARG A 143 -4.31 9.59 23.26
N ASP A 144 -3.69 9.81 22.09
CA ASP A 144 -3.95 10.97 21.26
C ASP A 144 -4.88 10.65 20.08
N TYR A 145 -4.88 9.39 19.62
CA TYR A 145 -5.66 8.92 18.46
C TYR A 145 -6.63 7.79 18.79
N PHE A 146 -7.14 7.76 20.02
CA PHE A 146 -8.05 6.71 20.47
C PHE A 146 -9.31 6.61 19.61
N LEU A 147 -9.92 7.75 19.29
CA LEU A 147 -11.17 7.78 18.52
C LEU A 147 -10.98 7.28 17.07
N PRO A 148 -10.00 7.74 16.30
CA PRO A 148 -9.69 7.13 15.00
C PRO A 148 -9.40 5.63 15.07
N PHE A 149 -8.71 5.17 16.11
CA PHE A 149 -8.44 3.75 16.33
C PHE A 149 -9.73 2.94 16.52
N GLU A 150 -10.66 3.43 17.34
CA GLU A 150 -11.95 2.78 17.58
C GLU A 150 -12.79 2.72 16.31
N VAL A 151 -12.89 3.83 15.57
CA VAL A 151 -13.64 3.89 14.31
C VAL A 151 -13.06 2.91 13.28
N THR A 152 -11.74 2.80 13.15
CA THR A 152 -11.12 1.84 12.24
C THR A 152 -11.37 0.39 12.66
N SER A 153 -11.40 0.09 13.96
CA SER A 153 -11.72 -1.25 14.46
C SER A 153 -13.16 -1.66 14.13
N VAL A 154 -14.11 -0.75 14.29
CA VAL A 154 -15.52 -0.96 13.89
C VAL A 154 -15.63 -1.18 12.38
N LEU A 155 -14.90 -0.40 11.57
CA LEU A 155 -14.87 -0.55 10.12
C LEU A 155 -14.36 -1.94 9.71
N LEU A 156 -13.32 -2.45 10.36
CA LEU A 156 -12.81 -3.80 10.11
C LEU A 156 -13.82 -4.90 10.45
N ILE A 157 -14.56 -4.74 11.56
CA ILE A 157 -15.64 -5.67 11.94
C ILE A 157 -16.75 -5.64 10.88
N ILE A 158 -17.20 -4.45 10.47
CA ILE A 158 -18.21 -4.32 9.42
C ILE A 158 -17.75 -4.95 8.11
N ALA A 159 -16.50 -4.75 7.70
CA ALA A 159 -15.94 -5.36 6.50
C ALA A 159 -15.95 -6.89 6.59
N ALA A 160 -15.56 -7.46 7.73
CA ALA A 160 -15.55 -8.89 7.95
C ALA A 160 -16.97 -9.49 7.90
N VAL A 161 -17.94 -8.85 8.56
CA VAL A 161 -19.35 -9.27 8.55
C VAL A 161 -19.93 -9.15 7.14
N ALA A 162 -19.66 -8.04 6.44
CA ALA A 162 -20.15 -7.82 5.08
C ALA A 162 -19.66 -8.89 4.10
N THR A 163 -18.37 -9.25 4.16
CA THR A 163 -17.81 -10.32 3.30
C THR A 163 -18.44 -11.67 3.58
N MET A 164 -18.69 -12.00 4.86
CA MET A 164 -19.35 -13.24 5.26
C MET A 164 -20.81 -13.30 4.76
N VAL A 165 -21.56 -12.24 4.91
CA VAL A 165 -22.97 -12.16 4.47
C VAL A 165 -23.09 -12.24 2.96
N LEU A 166 -22.23 -11.53 2.22
CA LEU A 166 -22.23 -11.55 0.75
C LEU A 166 -21.82 -12.92 0.20
N GLY A 167 -20.83 -13.57 0.81
CA GLY A 167 -20.40 -14.92 0.43
C GLY A 167 -21.50 -15.96 0.65
N HIS A 168 -22.20 -15.86 1.78
CA HIS A 168 -23.30 -16.80 2.11
C HIS A 168 -24.51 -16.68 1.17
N ARG A 169 -24.85 -15.47 0.74
CA ARG A 169 -25.97 -15.24 -0.20
C ARG A 169 -25.73 -15.90 -1.55
N LYS A 170 -24.52 -15.86 -2.10
CA LYS A 170 -24.19 -16.52 -3.36
C LYS A 170 -24.30 -18.04 -3.27
N ALA A 171 -23.81 -18.63 -2.18
CA ALA A 171 -23.91 -20.08 -1.97
C ALA A 171 -25.35 -20.58 -1.95
N ARG A 172 -26.25 -19.88 -1.27
CA ARG A 172 -27.70 -20.24 -1.25
C ARG A 172 -28.36 -20.14 -2.61
N ALA A 173 -28.05 -19.10 -3.39
CA ALA A 173 -28.65 -18.93 -4.73
C ALA A 173 -28.24 -20.05 -5.70
N VAL A 174 -26.98 -20.48 -5.66
CA VAL A 174 -26.48 -21.60 -6.49
C VAL A 174 -27.18 -22.92 -6.10
N THR A 175 -27.26 -23.22 -4.80
CA THR A 175 -27.90 -24.44 -4.30
C THR A 175 -29.40 -24.51 -4.67
N GLN A 176 -30.11 -23.40 -4.62
CA GLN A 176 -31.52 -23.32 -5.01
C GLN A 176 -31.70 -23.55 -6.51
N ALA A 177 -30.87 -22.94 -7.36
CA ALA A 177 -30.92 -23.14 -8.81
C ALA A 177 -30.63 -24.60 -9.20
N GLU A 178 -29.67 -25.26 -8.54
CA GLU A 178 -29.38 -26.66 -8.75
C GLU A 178 -30.54 -27.56 -8.34
N LEU A 179 -31.21 -27.30 -7.22
CA LEU A 179 -32.39 -28.06 -6.76
C LEU A 179 -33.59 -27.88 -7.67
N GLU A 180 -33.79 -26.70 -8.25
CA GLU A 180 -34.85 -26.46 -9.25
C GLU A 180 -34.57 -27.19 -10.56
N ALA A 181 -33.32 -27.19 -11.03
CA ALA A 181 -32.91 -27.93 -12.23
C ALA A 181 -33.06 -29.45 -12.10
N MET A 182 -32.96 -30.00 -10.88
CA MET A 182 -33.15 -31.43 -10.61
C MET A 182 -34.63 -31.82 -10.46
N ARG A 183 -35.53 -30.86 -10.32
CA ARG A 183 -36.99 -31.11 -10.15
C ARG A 183 -37.79 -30.99 -11.45
N GLY A 184 -37.21 -30.43 -12.50
CA GLY A 184 -37.81 -30.30 -13.82
C GLY A 184 -37.30 -31.37 -14.80
#